data_8a085cae93270e457c71bf73b6d7901b
#
_entry.id   8a085cae93270e457c71bf73b6d7901b
#
_cell.length_a   1.000
_cell.length_b   1.000
_cell.length_c   1.000
_cell.angle_alpha   90.00
_cell.angle_beta   90.00
_cell.angle_gamma   90.00
#
_symmetry.space_group_name_H-M   'P 1'
#
loop_
_entity.id
_entity.type
_entity.pdbx_description
1 polymer ?
#
loop_
_entity_poly.entity_id
_entity_poly.type
_entity_poly.pdbx_seq_one_letter_code
_entity_poly.pdbx_strand_id
1 'polypeptide(L)'
;MDDLLTHVRAVLAATPAHWRTLAEALAPALLNRPPAPGEWSAAQCLQHLLDAEREVFPVRVRCFLAGQDFPAFDPDAQGTVAGGPLDPRAAAAEFARRRADTLTLLAGLTPADLPRQARHSELGPVTLEELLHEWAAHDLMHTVQAERALMQPFILGCGPWRKYFAGHTVNAAG
;
A
#
# COMPACT_ATOMS: atom_id res chain seq x y z
N MET A 1 0.04 2.68 -27.33
CA MET A 1 -0.21 3.45 -26.09
C MET A 1 -0.58 2.41 -25.06
N ASP A 2 0.34 2.14 -24.13
CA ASP A 2 0.08 1.16 -23.09
C ASP A 2 -1.16 1.61 -22.31
N ASP A 3 -2.10 0.67 -22.14
CA ASP A 3 -3.36 0.97 -21.49
C ASP A 3 -3.11 1.09 -19.97
N LEU A 4 -2.96 2.32 -19.47
CA LEU A 4 -2.76 2.62 -18.05
C LEU A 4 -3.77 1.89 -17.17
N LEU A 5 -5.05 1.90 -17.56
CA LEU A 5 -6.11 1.26 -16.78
C LEU A 5 -5.89 -0.25 -16.66
N THR A 6 -5.39 -0.90 -17.70
CA THR A 6 -5.03 -2.32 -17.68
C THR A 6 -3.86 -2.58 -16.73
N HIS A 7 -2.80 -1.78 -16.81
CA HIS A 7 -1.61 -1.95 -15.95
C HIS A 7 -1.93 -1.68 -14.47
N VAL A 8 -2.64 -0.60 -14.18
CA VAL A 8 -3.05 -0.28 -12.80
C VAL A 8 -3.92 -1.39 -12.23
N ARG A 9 -4.94 -1.84 -12.96
CA ARG A 9 -5.79 -2.96 -12.52
C ARG A 9 -4.99 -4.24 -12.26
N ALA A 10 -3.99 -4.54 -13.10
CA ALA A 10 -3.13 -5.71 -12.93
C ALA A 10 -2.28 -5.63 -11.66
N VAL A 11 -1.64 -4.48 -11.38
CA VAL A 11 -0.89 -4.25 -10.14
C VAL A 11 -1.80 -4.38 -8.93
N LEU A 12 -2.93 -3.67 -8.93
CA LEU A 12 -3.86 -3.65 -7.81
C LEU A 12 -4.53 -5.02 -7.57
N ALA A 13 -4.69 -5.84 -8.60
CA ALA A 13 -5.21 -7.21 -8.46
C ALA A 13 -4.15 -8.18 -7.90
N ALA A 14 -2.86 -7.96 -8.20
CA ALA A 14 -1.78 -8.82 -7.73
C ALA A 14 -1.46 -8.62 -6.24
N THR A 15 -1.57 -7.39 -5.74
CA THR A 15 -1.17 -7.02 -4.37
C THR A 15 -1.87 -7.84 -3.28
N PRO A 16 -3.20 -8.05 -3.28
CA PRO A 16 -3.87 -8.83 -2.24
C PRO A 16 -3.45 -10.31 -2.20
N ALA A 17 -3.17 -10.91 -3.37
CA ALA A 17 -2.70 -12.30 -3.43
C ALA A 17 -1.32 -12.44 -2.79
N HIS A 18 -0.41 -11.49 -3.04
CA HIS A 18 0.91 -11.43 -2.43
C HIS A 18 0.81 -11.35 -0.90
N TRP A 19 0.02 -10.38 -0.37
CA TRP A 19 -0.17 -10.20 1.06
C TRP A 19 -0.79 -11.41 1.74
N ARG A 20 -1.78 -12.04 1.11
CA ARG A 20 -2.39 -13.27 1.61
C ARG A 20 -1.35 -14.38 1.72
N THR A 21 -0.50 -14.56 0.70
CA THR A 21 0.57 -15.58 0.71
C THR A 21 1.54 -15.34 1.87
N LEU A 22 1.98 -14.10 2.09
CA LEU A 22 2.86 -13.76 3.22
C LEU A 22 2.18 -14.02 4.57
N ALA A 23 0.92 -13.59 4.72
CA ALA A 23 0.18 -13.73 5.98
C ALA A 23 -0.14 -15.21 6.33
N GLU A 24 -0.33 -16.07 5.34
CA GLU A 24 -0.56 -17.49 5.53
C GLU A 24 0.72 -18.29 5.80
N ALA A 25 1.82 -17.94 5.10
CA ALA A 25 3.07 -18.71 5.14
C ALA A 25 4.00 -18.32 6.30
N LEU A 26 3.99 -17.04 6.72
CA LEU A 26 4.94 -16.54 7.70
C LEU A 26 4.35 -16.48 9.11
N ALA A 27 5.21 -16.68 10.11
CA ALA A 27 4.79 -16.55 11.51
C ALA A 27 4.35 -15.10 11.82
N PRO A 28 3.23 -14.88 12.55
CA PRO A 28 2.79 -13.55 12.93
C PRO A 28 3.85 -12.72 13.67
N ALA A 29 4.71 -13.37 14.47
CA ALA A 29 5.82 -12.71 15.16
C ALA A 29 6.84 -12.10 14.19
N LEU A 30 7.07 -12.71 13.03
CA LEU A 30 7.96 -12.18 11.99
C LEU A 30 7.31 -10.99 11.27
N LEU A 31 6.04 -11.13 10.93
CA LEU A 31 5.27 -10.07 10.24
C LEU A 31 5.10 -8.81 11.10
N ASN A 32 4.96 -8.97 12.42
CA ASN A 32 4.80 -7.86 13.36
C ASN A 32 6.14 -7.28 13.86
N ARG A 33 7.29 -7.83 13.44
CA ARG A 33 8.60 -7.36 13.90
C ARG A 33 9.04 -6.13 13.12
N PRO A 34 9.20 -4.95 13.77
CA PRO A 34 9.80 -3.80 13.12
C PRO A 34 11.26 -4.08 12.74
N PRO A 35 11.74 -3.59 11.60
CA PRO A 35 13.13 -3.80 11.17
C PRO A 35 14.13 -2.99 12.01
N ALA A 36 13.73 -1.82 12.52
CA ALA A 36 14.47 -0.95 13.42
C ALA A 36 13.49 -0.11 14.25
N PRO A 37 13.93 0.54 15.35
CA PRO A 37 13.10 1.49 16.09
C PRO A 37 12.57 2.62 15.18
N GLY A 38 11.28 2.89 15.25
CA GLY A 38 10.60 3.90 14.43
C GLY A 38 10.22 3.45 13.01
N GLU A 39 10.66 2.30 12.58
CA GLU A 39 10.35 1.75 11.25
C GLU A 39 9.13 0.81 11.29
N TRP A 40 8.40 0.77 10.21
CA TRP A 40 7.20 -0.07 10.09
C TRP A 40 7.55 -1.54 9.89
N SER A 41 6.85 -2.40 10.61
CA SER A 41 6.82 -3.83 10.33
C SER A 41 6.02 -4.14 9.06
N ALA A 42 6.17 -5.36 8.53
CA ALA A 42 5.37 -5.81 7.38
C ALA A 42 3.85 -5.75 7.68
N ALA A 43 3.44 -6.11 8.89
CA ALA A 43 2.03 -6.04 9.30
C ALA A 43 1.51 -4.59 9.33
N GLN A 44 2.33 -3.62 9.72
CA GLN A 44 1.97 -2.20 9.67
C GLN A 44 1.85 -1.66 8.24
N CYS A 45 2.73 -2.10 7.33
CA CYS A 45 2.59 -1.78 5.90
C CYS A 45 1.25 -2.32 5.34
N LEU A 46 0.88 -3.56 5.69
CA LEU A 46 -0.40 -4.14 5.28
C LEU A 46 -1.59 -3.36 5.88
N GLN A 47 -1.51 -2.99 7.16
CA GLN A 47 -2.56 -2.20 7.80
C GLN A 47 -2.72 -0.85 7.10
N HIS A 48 -1.62 -0.18 6.76
CA HIS A 48 -1.65 1.08 6.03
C HIS A 48 -2.31 0.94 4.65
N LEU A 49 -1.98 -0.11 3.90
CA LEU A 49 -2.66 -0.40 2.62
C LEU A 49 -4.15 -0.65 2.80
N LEU A 50 -4.54 -1.35 3.87
CA LEU A 50 -5.94 -1.59 4.18
C LEU A 50 -6.68 -0.27 4.52
N ASP A 51 -6.04 0.63 5.28
CA ASP A 51 -6.63 1.92 5.64
C ASP A 51 -6.74 2.83 4.42
N ALA A 52 -5.72 2.86 3.56
CA ALA A 52 -5.76 3.57 2.29
C ALA A 52 -6.88 3.05 1.36
N GLU A 53 -7.13 1.74 1.37
CA GLU A 53 -8.23 1.11 0.64
C GLU A 53 -9.60 1.46 1.21
N ARG A 54 -9.70 1.69 2.52
CA ARG A 54 -10.96 2.08 3.17
C ARG A 54 -11.30 3.54 2.95
N GLU A 55 -10.32 4.43 3.07
CA GLU A 55 -10.55 5.84 3.37
C GLU A 55 -10.00 6.78 2.30
N VAL A 56 -9.08 6.31 1.43
CA VAL A 56 -8.36 7.20 0.53
C VAL A 56 -8.70 6.93 -0.93
N PHE A 57 -8.12 5.91 -1.54
CA PHE A 57 -8.11 5.75 -2.99
C PHE A 57 -9.51 5.56 -3.61
N PRO A 58 -10.36 4.63 -3.13
CA PRO A 58 -11.69 4.47 -3.71
C PRO A 58 -12.59 5.68 -3.45
N VAL A 59 -12.39 6.40 -2.34
CA VAL A 59 -13.11 7.63 -2.03
C VAL A 59 -12.72 8.71 -3.04
N ARG A 60 -11.42 8.92 -3.27
CA ARG A 60 -10.91 9.90 -4.24
C ARG A 60 -11.38 9.60 -5.67
N VAL A 61 -11.37 8.33 -6.10
CA VAL A 61 -11.92 7.95 -7.41
C VAL A 61 -13.39 8.38 -7.55
N ARG A 62 -14.19 8.14 -6.51
CA ARG A 62 -15.62 8.58 -6.52
C ARG A 62 -15.75 10.11 -6.58
N CYS A 63 -14.87 10.86 -5.91
CA CYS A 63 -14.83 12.32 -6.00
C CYS A 63 -14.59 12.78 -7.44
N PHE A 64 -13.61 12.21 -8.14
CA PHE A 64 -13.38 12.50 -9.56
C PHE A 64 -14.62 12.24 -10.42
N LEU A 65 -15.26 11.09 -10.22
CA LEU A 65 -16.46 10.74 -10.99
C LEU A 65 -17.65 11.64 -10.70
N ALA A 66 -17.76 12.14 -9.48
CA ALA A 66 -18.80 13.07 -9.04
C ALA A 66 -18.47 14.55 -9.35
N GLY A 67 -17.27 14.87 -9.82
CA GLY A 67 -16.80 16.25 -10.01
C GLY A 67 -16.68 17.02 -8.69
N GLN A 68 -16.24 16.34 -7.62
CA GLN A 68 -16.09 16.90 -6.27
C GLN A 68 -14.62 16.94 -5.87
N ASP A 69 -14.26 17.90 -5.03
CA ASP A 69 -12.94 17.95 -4.41
C ASP A 69 -12.80 16.88 -3.32
N PHE A 70 -11.54 16.57 -2.99
CA PHE A 70 -11.27 15.57 -1.95
C PHE A 70 -11.67 16.08 -0.57
N PRO A 71 -12.21 15.20 0.31
CA PRO A 71 -12.39 15.54 1.70
C PRO A 71 -11.02 15.79 2.36
N ALA A 72 -11.01 16.57 3.43
CA ALA A 72 -9.81 16.75 4.24
C ALA A 72 -9.33 15.38 4.75
N PHE A 73 -8.04 15.13 4.61
CA PHE A 73 -7.39 13.91 5.01
C PHE A 73 -6.16 14.23 5.85
N ASP A 74 -6.01 13.54 6.97
CA ASP A 74 -4.87 13.65 7.86
C ASP A 74 -3.98 12.39 7.70
N PRO A 75 -2.84 12.50 7.00
CA PRO A 75 -1.94 11.35 6.80
C PRO A 75 -1.31 10.86 8.12
N ASP A 76 -1.14 11.73 9.11
CA ASP A 76 -0.54 11.39 10.39
C ASP A 76 -1.48 10.56 11.29
N ALA A 77 -2.78 10.58 11.01
CA ALA A 77 -3.75 9.72 11.67
C ALA A 77 -3.67 8.25 11.20
N GLN A 78 -2.97 7.96 10.09
CA GLN A 78 -2.81 6.62 9.56
C GLN A 78 -1.57 5.91 10.12
N GLY A 79 -1.69 4.59 10.31
CA GLY A 79 -0.55 3.75 10.71
C GLY A 79 -0.22 3.79 12.20
N THR A 80 -0.81 4.68 12.98
CA THR A 80 -0.68 4.71 14.45
C THR A 80 -1.76 3.85 15.10
N VAL A 81 -1.76 2.55 14.84
CA VAL A 81 -2.62 1.64 15.61
C VAL A 81 -2.04 1.51 17.02
N ALA A 82 -2.52 2.34 17.92
CA ALA A 82 -2.37 2.12 19.34
C ALA A 82 -3.15 0.86 19.73
N GLY A 83 -2.50 -0.33 19.81
CA GLY A 83 -3.29 -1.50 20.18
C GLY A 83 -2.63 -2.86 20.08
N GLY A 84 -1.33 -2.96 20.13
CA GLY A 84 -0.67 -4.29 20.19
C GLY A 84 -0.45 -4.95 18.81
N PRO A 85 -0.05 -6.23 18.77
CA PRO A 85 0.25 -6.92 17.52
C PRO A 85 -0.99 -7.02 16.62
N LEU A 86 -0.81 -6.71 15.34
CA LEU A 86 -1.84 -6.89 14.31
C LEU A 86 -2.06 -8.38 14.02
N ASP A 87 -3.27 -8.73 13.59
CA ASP A 87 -3.54 -10.03 12.97
C ASP A 87 -3.35 -9.93 11.45
N PRO A 88 -2.20 -10.36 10.90
CA PRO A 88 -1.92 -10.20 9.48
C PRO A 88 -2.87 -11.00 8.58
N ARG A 89 -3.40 -12.13 9.07
CA ARG A 89 -4.34 -12.95 8.29
C ARG A 89 -5.69 -12.27 8.14
N ALA A 90 -6.22 -11.75 9.25
CA ALA A 90 -7.46 -10.99 9.22
C ALA A 90 -7.31 -9.72 8.35
N ALA A 91 -6.22 -8.98 8.49
CA ALA A 91 -5.95 -7.79 7.69
C ALA A 91 -5.82 -8.11 6.20
N ALA A 92 -5.10 -9.17 5.81
CA ALA A 92 -4.96 -9.60 4.42
C ALA A 92 -6.29 -10.05 3.81
N ALA A 93 -7.12 -10.77 4.56
CA ALA A 93 -8.44 -11.18 4.11
C ALA A 93 -9.38 -9.98 3.87
N GLU A 94 -9.38 -9.02 4.80
CA GLU A 94 -10.19 -7.81 4.66
C GLU A 94 -9.69 -6.92 3.51
N PHE A 95 -8.36 -6.77 3.35
CA PHE A 95 -7.77 -6.05 2.24
C PHE A 95 -8.18 -6.66 0.90
N ALA A 96 -8.10 -7.99 0.75
CA ALA A 96 -8.50 -8.68 -0.47
C ALA A 96 -9.99 -8.49 -0.78
N ARG A 97 -10.85 -8.54 0.23
CA ARG A 97 -12.29 -8.31 0.07
C ARG A 97 -12.58 -6.90 -0.44
N ARG A 98 -12.00 -5.87 0.19
CA ARG A 98 -12.21 -4.48 -0.21
C ARG A 98 -11.64 -4.19 -1.59
N ARG A 99 -10.46 -4.73 -1.90
CA ARG A 99 -9.84 -4.58 -3.21
C ARG A 99 -10.69 -5.19 -4.34
N ALA A 100 -11.42 -6.26 -4.09
CA ALA A 100 -12.36 -6.81 -5.07
C ALA A 100 -13.49 -5.81 -5.41
N ASP A 101 -14.03 -5.14 -4.39
CA ASP A 101 -15.03 -4.09 -4.59
C ASP A 101 -14.44 -2.91 -5.38
N THR A 102 -13.22 -2.52 -5.04
CA THR A 102 -12.49 -1.45 -5.73
C THR A 102 -12.18 -1.79 -7.20
N LEU A 103 -11.75 -3.00 -7.47
CA LEU A 103 -11.49 -3.44 -8.86
C LEU A 103 -12.78 -3.40 -9.70
N THR A 104 -13.93 -3.66 -9.09
CA THR A 104 -15.23 -3.50 -9.73
C THR A 104 -15.51 -2.02 -10.06
N LEU A 105 -15.21 -1.09 -9.14
CA LEU A 105 -15.30 0.34 -9.40
C LEU A 105 -14.38 0.75 -10.56
N LEU A 106 -13.11 0.33 -10.54
CA LEU A 106 -12.13 0.66 -11.56
C LEU A 106 -12.46 0.04 -12.93
N ALA A 107 -13.16 -1.09 -12.98
CA ALA A 107 -13.60 -1.71 -14.23
C ALA A 107 -14.57 -0.82 -15.02
N GLY A 108 -15.29 0.07 -14.34
CA GLY A 108 -16.18 1.05 -14.97
C GLY A 108 -15.46 2.26 -15.58
N LEU A 109 -14.17 2.48 -15.30
CA LEU A 109 -13.41 3.61 -15.82
C LEU A 109 -13.03 3.40 -17.28
N THR A 110 -13.06 4.52 -18.02
CA THR A 110 -12.67 4.62 -19.43
C THR A 110 -11.54 5.64 -19.61
N PRO A 111 -10.81 5.64 -20.73
CA PRO A 111 -9.82 6.67 -21.02
C PRO A 111 -10.36 8.11 -20.97
N ALA A 112 -11.65 8.29 -21.21
CA ALA A 112 -12.29 9.61 -21.13
C ALA A 112 -12.43 10.15 -19.69
N ASP A 113 -12.29 9.30 -18.68
CA ASP A 113 -12.34 9.69 -17.28
C ASP A 113 -10.98 10.19 -16.77
N LEU A 114 -9.88 9.78 -17.37
CA LEU A 114 -8.51 10.07 -16.92
C LEU A 114 -8.21 11.56 -16.74
N PRO A 115 -8.65 12.50 -17.63
CA PRO A 115 -8.39 13.92 -17.47
C PRO A 115 -9.29 14.62 -16.43
N ARG A 116 -10.22 13.92 -15.76
CA ARG A 116 -11.06 14.51 -14.71
C ARG A 116 -10.19 15.08 -13.60
N GLN A 117 -10.53 16.24 -13.09
CA GLN A 117 -9.79 16.96 -12.07
C GLN A 117 -10.56 17.01 -10.75
N ALA A 118 -9.81 16.99 -9.65
CA ALA A 118 -10.26 17.29 -8.30
C ALA A 118 -9.14 18.03 -7.55
N ARG A 119 -9.48 18.73 -6.47
CA ARG A 119 -8.51 19.47 -5.68
C ARG A 119 -8.04 18.64 -4.48
N HIS A 120 -6.73 18.45 -4.41
CA HIS A 120 -6.05 17.96 -3.22
C HIS A 120 -5.70 19.14 -2.31
N SER A 121 -5.82 18.99 -0.98
CA SER A 121 -5.59 20.06 -0.01
C SER A 121 -4.18 20.66 -0.08
N GLU A 122 -3.17 19.81 -0.31
CA GLU A 122 -1.75 20.20 -0.33
C GLU A 122 -1.21 20.40 -1.75
N LEU A 123 -1.59 19.53 -2.70
CA LEU A 123 -1.01 19.49 -4.04
C LEU A 123 -1.73 20.40 -5.05
N GLY A 124 -2.93 20.92 -4.68
CA GLY A 124 -3.75 21.68 -5.61
C GLY A 124 -4.53 20.78 -6.58
N PRO A 125 -4.80 21.23 -7.82
CA PRO A 125 -5.50 20.42 -8.81
C PRO A 125 -4.69 19.20 -9.22
N VAL A 126 -5.32 18.03 -9.21
CA VAL A 126 -4.77 16.75 -9.65
C VAL A 126 -5.75 16.07 -10.59
N THR A 127 -5.29 15.13 -11.40
CA THR A 127 -6.10 14.36 -12.34
C THR A 127 -6.34 12.93 -11.83
N LEU A 128 -7.38 12.27 -12.35
CA LEU A 128 -7.61 10.85 -12.07
C LEU A 128 -6.46 9.99 -12.59
N GLU A 129 -5.86 10.35 -13.72
CA GLU A 129 -4.67 9.68 -14.27
C GLU A 129 -3.53 9.68 -13.27
N GLU A 130 -3.20 10.84 -12.69
CA GLU A 130 -2.14 10.97 -11.67
C GLU A 130 -2.45 10.16 -10.42
N LEU A 131 -3.71 10.17 -9.95
CA LEU A 131 -4.11 9.34 -8.81
C LEU A 131 -3.92 7.85 -9.07
N LEU A 132 -4.24 7.37 -10.27
CA LEU A 132 -4.09 5.95 -10.61
C LEU A 132 -2.62 5.53 -10.70
N HIS A 133 -1.74 6.40 -11.21
CA HIS A 133 -0.29 6.19 -11.15
C HIS A 133 0.23 6.14 -9.71
N GLU A 134 -0.18 7.10 -8.90
CA GLU A 134 0.18 7.17 -7.49
C GLU A 134 -0.27 5.92 -6.75
N TRP A 135 -1.52 5.47 -6.93
CA TRP A 135 -2.04 4.29 -6.26
C TRP A 135 -1.25 3.01 -6.57
N ALA A 136 -0.96 2.75 -7.85
CA ALA A 136 -0.17 1.59 -8.23
C ALA A 136 1.26 1.66 -7.65
N ALA A 137 1.88 2.84 -7.68
CA ALA A 137 3.20 3.05 -7.09
C ALA A 137 3.18 2.90 -5.56
N HIS A 138 2.16 3.39 -4.88
CA HIS A 138 1.95 3.29 -3.44
C HIS A 138 1.84 1.83 -2.98
N ASP A 139 1.03 1.02 -3.65
CA ASP A 139 0.91 -0.40 -3.34
C ASP A 139 2.26 -1.13 -3.47
N LEU A 140 2.99 -0.87 -4.56
CA LEU A 140 4.31 -1.46 -4.79
C LEU A 140 5.35 -0.96 -3.78
N MET A 141 5.33 0.33 -3.44
CA MET A 141 6.24 0.92 -2.46
C MET A 141 6.10 0.25 -1.08
N HIS A 142 4.86 0.09 -0.59
CA HIS A 142 4.63 -0.55 0.71
C HIS A 142 4.88 -2.06 0.68
N THR A 143 4.73 -2.73 -0.46
CA THR A 143 5.16 -4.11 -0.65
C THR A 143 6.68 -4.24 -0.51
N VAL A 144 7.44 -3.38 -1.18
CA VAL A 144 8.92 -3.34 -1.07
C VAL A 144 9.35 -2.99 0.36
N GLN A 145 8.68 -2.04 1.01
CA GLN A 145 8.97 -1.67 2.41
C GLN A 145 8.77 -2.86 3.35
N ALA A 146 7.69 -3.60 3.20
CA ALA A 146 7.41 -4.78 4.00
C ALA A 146 8.44 -5.90 3.77
N GLU A 147 8.79 -6.18 2.52
CA GLU A 147 9.80 -7.18 2.19
C GLU A 147 11.17 -6.81 2.77
N ARG A 148 11.54 -5.52 2.72
CA ARG A 148 12.76 -5.04 3.38
C ARG A 148 12.72 -5.25 4.89
N ALA A 149 11.58 -5.04 5.54
CA ALA A 149 11.42 -5.34 6.96
C ALA A 149 11.60 -6.83 7.26
N LEU A 150 10.99 -7.70 6.45
CA LEU A 150 11.10 -9.15 6.57
C LEU A 150 12.52 -9.69 6.30
N MET A 151 13.31 -9.02 5.47
CA MET A 151 14.68 -9.41 5.16
C MET A 151 15.64 -9.21 6.34
N GLN A 152 15.39 -8.26 7.24
CA GLN A 152 16.38 -7.86 8.25
C GLN A 152 16.92 -9.00 9.13
N PRO A 153 16.10 -9.88 9.72
CA PRO A 153 16.63 -10.98 10.53
C PRO A 153 17.52 -11.94 9.73
N PHE A 154 17.24 -12.12 8.44
CA PHE A 154 18.05 -12.96 7.56
C PHE A 154 19.37 -12.29 7.16
N ILE A 155 19.32 -10.98 6.84
CA ILE A 155 20.53 -10.18 6.55
C ILE A 155 21.47 -10.18 7.76
N LEU A 156 20.94 -10.05 8.97
CA LEU A 156 21.75 -10.08 10.21
C LEU A 156 22.42 -11.43 10.42
N GLY A 157 21.75 -12.53 10.05
CA GLY A 157 22.24 -13.91 10.23
C GLY A 157 23.13 -14.44 9.12
N CYS A 158 23.25 -13.75 7.95
CA CYS A 158 23.91 -14.33 6.78
C CYS A 158 25.46 -14.20 6.76
N GLY A 159 26.08 -13.71 7.85
CA GLY A 159 27.55 -13.67 8.00
C GLY A 159 28.25 -12.91 6.86
N PRO A 160 29.28 -13.52 6.19
CA PRO A 160 30.05 -12.83 5.14
C PRO A 160 29.22 -12.38 3.92
N TRP A 161 28.09 -13.02 3.65
CA TRP A 161 27.20 -12.65 2.54
C TRP A 161 26.46 -11.34 2.77
N ARG A 162 26.46 -10.79 4.00
CA ARG A 162 25.78 -9.52 4.33
C ARG A 162 26.16 -8.38 3.40
N LYS A 163 27.37 -8.35 2.88
CA LYS A 163 27.85 -7.33 1.94
C LYS A 163 26.99 -7.20 0.67
N TYR A 164 26.35 -8.29 0.23
CA TYR A 164 25.48 -8.28 -0.95
C TYR A 164 24.11 -7.64 -0.70
N PHE A 165 23.75 -7.46 0.57
CA PHE A 165 22.47 -6.88 1.01
C PHE A 165 22.60 -5.45 1.54
N ALA A 166 23.71 -4.76 1.29
CA ALA A 166 23.97 -3.42 1.83
C ALA A 166 22.86 -2.41 1.46
N GLY A 167 22.32 -2.48 0.23
CA GLY A 167 21.22 -1.62 -0.25
C GLY A 167 19.86 -1.94 0.37
N HIS A 168 19.71 -3.05 1.08
CA HIS A 168 18.48 -3.50 1.72
C HIS A 168 18.52 -3.40 3.25
N THR A 169 19.67 -3.08 3.82
CA THR A 169 19.79 -2.92 5.28
C THR A 169 19.00 -1.68 5.72
N VAL A 170 18.16 -1.86 6.72
CA VAL A 170 17.45 -0.77 7.40
C VAL A 170 18.27 -0.41 8.63
N ASN A 171 18.75 0.83 8.68
CA ASN A 171 19.41 1.38 9.85
C ASN A 171 18.37 2.11 10.71
N ALA A 172 18.53 2.08 12.03
CA ALA A 172 17.75 2.99 12.88
C ALA A 172 17.98 4.42 12.38
N ALA A 173 16.90 5.17 12.21
CA ALA A 173 17.00 6.59 11.96
C ALA A 173 17.80 7.22 13.10
N GLY A 174 18.95 7.85 12.79
CA GLY A 174 19.83 8.50 13.76
C GLY A 174 19.24 9.79 14.28
#